data_23162d8612dc97dcdfc4e67f6cfd1b64
#
_entry.id   23162d8612dc97dcdfc4e67f6cfd1b64
#
_cell.length_a   1.000
_cell.length_b   1.000
_cell.length_c   1.000
_cell.angle_alpha   90.00
_cell.angle_beta   90.00
_cell.angle_gamma   90.00
#
_symmetry.space_group_name_H-M   'P 1'
#
loop_
_entity.id
_entity.type
_entity.pdbx_description
1 polymer ?
#
loop_
_entity_poly.entity_id
_entity_poly.type
_entity_poly.pdbx_seq_one_letter_code
_entity_poly.pdbx_strand_id
1 'polypeptide(L)'
;MTQPSKSNETKNNGTGQPCEVATAMFGYHLLADPILNKGTAFTNDERHEFELHGLLPPTISTLDQQVSRRLEALRGFGTDLERYAFLRDLQDTNETLFHALLARNIEELLPIVYTPTVGAGCQNFSRLFRRPRGLFLSIPHRKRLKDILANPHFEHTEVIVVTDLSLIHI
;
A
#
# COMPACT_ATOMS: atom_id res chain seq x y z
N MET A 1 -6.87 5.79 -34.65
CA MET A 1 -7.05 5.53 -33.20
C MET A 1 -6.59 4.12 -32.93
N THR A 2 -5.35 3.95 -32.57
CA THR A 2 -4.69 2.66 -32.30
C THR A 2 -4.65 2.47 -30.81
N GLN A 3 -5.26 1.40 -30.32
CA GLN A 3 -5.21 1.03 -28.89
C GLN A 3 -3.79 0.60 -28.52
N PRO A 4 -3.24 1.03 -27.37
CA PRO A 4 -1.98 0.48 -26.86
C PRO A 4 -2.23 -0.90 -26.25
N SER A 5 -1.40 -1.85 -26.66
CA SER A 5 -1.41 -3.23 -26.17
C SER A 5 -1.01 -3.27 -24.68
N LYS A 6 -1.82 -3.95 -23.90
CA LYS A 6 -1.54 -4.29 -22.51
C LYS A 6 -0.47 -5.38 -22.43
N SER A 7 0.62 -5.10 -21.76
CA SER A 7 1.47 -6.14 -21.19
C SER A 7 2.01 -5.66 -19.83
N ASN A 8 1.25 -5.93 -18.77
CA ASN A 8 1.75 -5.87 -17.41
C ASN A 8 2.38 -7.24 -17.11
N GLU A 9 3.65 -7.41 -17.36
CA GLU A 9 4.42 -8.53 -16.81
C GLU A 9 5.33 -8.00 -15.71
N THR A 10 4.96 -8.25 -14.46
CA THR A 10 5.86 -8.06 -13.32
C THR A 10 6.85 -9.22 -13.30
N LYS A 11 8.05 -9.03 -13.80
CA LYS A 11 9.13 -10.03 -13.70
C LYS A 11 9.91 -9.79 -12.42
N ASN A 12 9.73 -10.67 -11.45
CA ASN A 12 10.53 -10.71 -10.24
C ASN A 12 11.83 -11.46 -10.53
N ASN A 13 12.92 -10.72 -10.76
CA ASN A 13 14.24 -11.31 -10.94
C ASN A 13 14.92 -11.42 -9.57
N GLY A 14 15.11 -12.65 -9.07
CA GLY A 14 15.76 -12.98 -7.78
C GLY A 14 17.24 -12.59 -7.64
N THR A 15 17.70 -11.53 -8.30
CA THR A 15 19.11 -11.09 -8.35
C THR A 15 19.39 -9.77 -7.63
N GLY A 16 18.46 -9.21 -6.85
CA GLY A 16 18.70 -7.97 -6.09
C GLY A 16 18.90 -6.70 -6.94
N GLN A 17 18.69 -6.78 -8.24
CA GLN A 17 18.68 -5.59 -9.10
C GLN A 17 17.36 -4.81 -8.95
N PRO A 18 17.38 -3.47 -9.09
CA PRO A 18 16.17 -2.66 -9.04
C PRO A 18 15.17 -3.17 -10.08
N CYS A 19 13.95 -3.46 -9.62
CA CYS A 19 12.87 -3.88 -10.49
C CYS A 19 12.39 -2.68 -11.29
N GLU A 20 12.57 -2.70 -12.60
CA GLU A 20 11.99 -1.71 -13.50
C GLU A 20 10.55 -2.12 -13.80
N VAL A 21 9.62 -1.24 -13.50
CA VAL A 21 8.19 -1.43 -13.80
C VAL A 21 7.80 -0.48 -14.93
N ALA A 22 7.46 -1.06 -16.07
CA ALA A 22 6.90 -0.27 -17.18
C ALA A 22 5.46 0.13 -16.85
N THR A 23 5.13 1.40 -16.98
CA THR A 23 3.79 1.92 -16.75
C THR A 23 3.40 2.95 -17.81
N ALA A 24 2.12 3.00 -18.13
CA ALA A 24 1.52 4.05 -18.93
C ALA A 24 0.87 5.16 -18.07
N MET A 25 0.99 5.07 -16.75
CA MET A 25 0.45 6.08 -15.84
C MET A 25 1.40 7.28 -15.71
N PHE A 26 0.84 8.47 -15.59
CA PHE A 26 1.58 9.72 -15.42
C PHE A 26 0.82 10.70 -14.53
N GLY A 27 1.48 11.77 -14.10
CA GLY A 27 0.90 12.83 -13.29
C GLY A 27 0.27 12.30 -12.00
N TYR A 28 -0.91 12.82 -11.66
CA TYR A 28 -1.65 12.42 -10.47
C TYR A 28 -2.06 10.95 -10.45
N HIS A 29 -2.30 10.33 -11.59
CA HIS A 29 -2.66 8.91 -11.65
C HIS A 29 -1.51 8.02 -11.16
N LEU A 30 -0.27 8.35 -11.54
CA LEU A 30 0.92 7.65 -11.06
C LEU A 30 1.12 7.87 -9.55
N LEU A 31 0.96 9.11 -9.07
CA LEU A 31 1.11 9.43 -7.65
C LEU A 31 -0.01 8.84 -6.77
N ALA A 32 -1.18 8.54 -7.35
CA ALA A 32 -2.29 7.90 -6.65
C ALA A 32 -2.17 6.37 -6.57
N ASP A 33 -1.28 5.77 -7.35
CA ASP A 33 -1.02 4.33 -7.28
C ASP A 33 -0.03 4.02 -6.15
N PRO A 34 -0.44 3.30 -5.09
CA PRO A 34 0.42 3.06 -3.93
C PRO A 34 1.64 2.17 -4.22
N ILE A 35 1.59 1.36 -5.27
CA ILE A 35 2.68 0.45 -5.66
C ILE A 35 3.74 1.21 -6.45
N LEU A 36 3.32 2.11 -7.35
CA LEU A 36 4.19 2.86 -8.25
C LEU A 36 4.68 4.18 -7.66
N ASN A 37 3.99 4.70 -6.64
CA ASN A 37 4.33 5.97 -6.01
C ASN A 37 5.65 5.88 -5.24
N LYS A 38 6.68 6.57 -5.74
CA LYS A 38 7.99 6.69 -5.10
C LYS A 38 8.08 7.93 -4.17
N GLY A 39 7.01 8.70 -4.06
CA GLY A 39 7.00 9.96 -3.31
C GLY A 39 8.04 10.94 -3.83
N THR A 40 8.87 11.49 -2.94
CA THR A 40 9.94 12.43 -3.32
C THR A 40 11.19 11.75 -3.87
N ALA A 41 11.20 10.41 -4.05
CA ALA A 41 12.34 9.68 -4.62
C ALA A 41 12.33 9.60 -6.16
N PHE A 42 11.29 10.07 -6.83
CA PHE A 42 11.33 10.20 -8.28
C PHE A 42 12.50 11.10 -8.70
N THR A 43 13.35 10.58 -9.59
CA THR A 43 14.49 11.32 -10.15
C THR A 43 14.01 12.47 -11.04
N ASN A 44 14.91 13.39 -11.43
CA ASN A 44 14.54 14.48 -12.34
C ASN A 44 14.07 13.95 -13.70
N ASP A 45 14.71 12.90 -14.22
CA ASP A 45 14.34 12.29 -15.49
C ASP A 45 12.94 11.65 -15.42
N GLU A 46 12.67 10.88 -14.36
CA GLU A 46 11.34 10.32 -14.10
C GLU A 46 10.28 11.41 -13.90
N ARG A 47 10.63 12.51 -13.21
CA ARG A 47 9.70 13.64 -13.04
C ARG A 47 9.38 14.33 -14.35
N HIS A 48 10.33 14.36 -15.28
CA HIS A 48 10.10 14.89 -16.60
C HIS A 48 9.25 13.93 -17.44
N GLU A 49 9.62 12.66 -17.48
CA GLU A 49 8.94 11.62 -18.26
C GLU A 49 7.48 11.41 -17.84
N PHE A 50 7.24 11.40 -16.52
CA PHE A 50 5.90 11.14 -15.97
C PHE A 50 5.11 12.41 -15.64
N GLU A 51 5.53 13.58 -16.08
CA GLU A 51 4.84 14.86 -15.87
C GLU A 51 4.62 15.21 -14.38
N LEU A 52 5.62 14.95 -13.52
CA LEU A 52 5.52 15.15 -12.07
C LEU A 52 6.06 16.51 -11.59
N HIS A 53 6.62 17.33 -12.50
CA HIS A 53 7.09 18.67 -12.15
C HIS A 53 5.92 19.55 -11.68
N GLY A 54 6.11 20.21 -10.53
CA GLY A 54 5.04 21.00 -9.90
C GLY A 54 4.05 20.21 -9.05
N LEU A 55 4.00 18.86 -9.19
CA LEU A 55 3.19 17.97 -8.34
C LEU A 55 3.94 17.49 -7.10
N LEU A 56 5.26 17.48 -7.16
CA LEU A 56 6.14 17.06 -6.07
C LEU A 56 7.02 18.23 -5.60
N PRO A 57 7.39 18.27 -4.31
CA PRO A 57 8.42 19.19 -3.82
C PRO A 57 9.70 19.05 -4.64
N PRO A 58 10.45 20.14 -4.89
CA PRO A 58 11.62 20.12 -5.79
C PRO A 58 12.75 19.22 -5.29
N THR A 59 12.90 19.08 -3.98
CA THR A 59 13.98 18.27 -3.39
C THR A 59 13.71 16.78 -3.61
N ILE A 60 14.69 16.09 -4.19
CA ILE A 60 14.68 14.63 -4.31
C ILE A 60 15.21 14.05 -3.00
N SER A 61 14.49 13.07 -2.46
CA SER A 61 14.87 12.35 -1.24
C SER A 61 15.06 10.88 -1.53
N THR A 62 16.08 10.27 -0.93
CA THR A 62 16.24 8.82 -0.99
C THR A 62 15.12 8.10 -0.23
N LEU A 63 14.95 6.80 -0.50
CA LEU A 63 14.03 5.97 0.27
C LEU A 63 14.39 5.98 1.77
N ASP A 64 15.68 5.94 2.10
CA ASP A 64 16.16 5.96 3.50
C ASP A 64 15.80 7.26 4.22
N GLN A 65 15.95 8.39 3.54
CA GLN A 65 15.54 9.69 4.10
C GLN A 65 14.02 9.77 4.31
N GLN A 66 13.24 9.18 3.41
CA GLN A 66 11.79 9.10 3.57
C GLN A 66 11.41 8.19 4.74
N VAL A 67 12.05 7.02 4.87
CA VAL A 67 11.86 6.10 6.00
C VAL A 67 12.15 6.79 7.32
N SER A 68 13.29 7.48 7.43
CA SER A 68 13.68 8.17 8.68
C SER A 68 12.64 9.23 9.08
N ARG A 69 12.18 10.04 8.13
CA ARG A 69 11.14 11.06 8.40
C ARG A 69 9.80 10.43 8.81
N ARG A 70 9.41 9.29 8.19
CA ARG A 70 8.16 8.60 8.53
C ARG A 70 8.24 7.94 9.90
N LEU A 71 9.40 7.39 10.25
CA LEU A 71 9.63 6.83 11.60
C LEU A 71 9.56 7.92 12.68
N GLU A 72 10.19 9.06 12.44
CA GLU A 72 10.13 10.21 13.35
C GLU A 72 8.69 10.71 13.54
N ALA A 73 7.95 10.88 12.45
CA ALA A 73 6.54 11.27 12.50
C ALA A 73 5.69 10.25 13.24
N LEU A 74 5.90 8.96 13.01
CA LEU A 74 5.20 7.88 13.71
C LEU A 74 5.44 7.91 15.21
N ARG A 75 6.67 8.15 15.64
CA ARG A 75 7.02 8.24 17.08
C ARG A 75 6.40 9.45 17.77
N GLY A 76 5.97 10.45 17.02
CA GLY A 76 5.24 11.61 17.54
C GLY A 76 3.80 11.34 17.97
N PHE A 77 3.20 10.20 17.56
CA PHE A 77 1.83 9.86 17.99
C PHE A 77 1.80 9.31 19.40
N GLY A 78 0.73 9.67 20.14
CA GLY A 78 0.58 9.33 21.56
C GLY A 78 0.17 7.88 21.81
N THR A 79 -0.57 7.26 20.90
CA THR A 79 -1.12 5.91 21.07
C THR A 79 -0.75 4.99 19.90
N ASP A 80 -0.70 3.67 20.19
CA ASP A 80 -0.41 2.68 19.15
C ASP A 80 -1.53 2.58 18.11
N LEU A 81 -2.77 2.89 18.47
CA LEU A 81 -3.86 2.94 17.52
C LEU A 81 -3.69 4.08 16.50
N GLU A 82 -3.21 5.25 16.94
CA GLU A 82 -2.86 6.37 16.04
C GLU A 82 -1.68 6.00 15.13
N ARG A 83 -0.66 5.34 15.68
CA ARG A 83 0.48 4.81 14.91
C ARG A 83 0.03 3.78 13.88
N TYR A 84 -0.88 2.88 14.27
CA TYR A 84 -1.51 1.91 13.37
C TYR A 84 -2.25 2.61 12.21
N ALA A 85 -3.09 3.62 12.54
CA ALA A 85 -3.82 4.39 11.52
C ALA A 85 -2.87 5.10 10.56
N PHE A 86 -1.80 5.70 11.05
CA PHE A 86 -0.76 6.33 10.24
C PHE A 86 -0.07 5.33 9.30
N LEU A 87 0.27 4.13 9.80
CA LEU A 87 0.88 3.08 8.97
C LEU A 87 -0.09 2.57 7.90
N ARG A 88 -1.38 2.47 8.20
CA ARG A 88 -2.41 2.12 7.23
C ARG A 88 -2.54 3.19 6.14
N ASP A 89 -2.57 4.47 6.50
CA ASP A 89 -2.59 5.56 5.53
C ASP A 89 -1.33 5.57 4.66
N LEU A 90 -0.16 5.29 5.24
CA LEU A 90 1.09 5.16 4.49
C LEU A 90 1.04 3.99 3.50
N GLN A 91 0.53 2.83 3.93
CA GLN A 91 0.37 1.65 3.07
C GLN A 91 -0.57 1.95 1.90
N ASP A 92 -1.63 2.73 2.13
CA ASP A 92 -2.61 3.08 1.11
C ASP A 92 -2.11 4.13 0.10
N THR A 93 -1.03 4.84 0.43
CA THR A 93 -0.47 5.92 -0.41
C THR A 93 0.89 5.59 -1.02
N ASN A 94 1.72 4.78 -0.34
CA ASN A 94 3.05 4.39 -0.79
C ASN A 94 3.46 3.06 -0.15
N GLU A 95 3.13 1.96 -0.80
CA GLU A 95 3.40 0.60 -0.30
C GLU A 95 4.89 0.30 -0.17
N THR A 96 5.69 0.76 -1.12
CA THR A 96 7.14 0.57 -1.08
C THR A 96 7.76 1.21 0.16
N LEU A 97 7.34 2.45 0.48
CA LEU A 97 7.82 3.15 1.67
C LEU A 97 7.31 2.50 2.96
N PHE A 98 6.05 2.04 2.98
CA PHE A 98 5.49 1.29 4.10
C PHE A 98 6.29 0.02 4.39
N HIS A 99 6.53 -0.80 3.38
CA HIS A 99 7.28 -2.04 3.55
C HIS A 99 8.75 -1.80 3.91
N ALA A 100 9.39 -0.77 3.34
CA ALA A 100 10.75 -0.39 3.71
C ALA A 100 10.84 0.09 5.18
N LEU A 101 9.86 0.88 5.63
CA LEU A 101 9.77 1.34 7.02
C LEU A 101 9.61 0.15 7.96
N LEU A 102 8.68 -0.75 7.64
CA LEU A 102 8.41 -1.94 8.44
C LEU A 102 9.61 -2.89 8.51
N ALA A 103 10.22 -3.22 7.38
CA ALA A 103 11.35 -4.16 7.32
C ALA A 103 12.58 -3.66 8.09
N ARG A 104 12.84 -2.35 8.08
CA ARG A 104 14.00 -1.76 8.79
C ARG A 104 13.77 -1.57 10.28
N ASN A 105 12.51 -1.60 10.75
CA ASN A 105 12.14 -1.33 12.13
C ASN A 105 11.15 -2.38 12.64
N ILE A 106 11.32 -3.64 12.23
CA ILE A 106 10.33 -4.70 12.46
C ILE A 106 10.06 -4.94 13.95
N GLU A 107 11.09 -4.89 14.79
CA GLU A 107 10.94 -5.11 16.23
C GLU A 107 10.05 -4.05 16.89
N GLU A 108 10.19 -2.79 16.49
CA GLU A 108 9.38 -1.67 17.01
C GLU A 108 7.96 -1.68 16.42
N LEU A 109 7.83 -2.00 15.14
CA LEU A 109 6.58 -1.81 14.40
C LEU A 109 5.67 -3.03 14.38
N LEU A 110 6.20 -4.23 14.61
CA LEU A 110 5.40 -5.45 14.59
C LEU A 110 4.24 -5.41 15.59
N PRO A 111 4.42 -4.97 16.85
CA PRO A 111 3.30 -4.86 17.80
C PRO A 111 2.24 -3.82 17.39
N ILE A 112 2.60 -2.88 16.52
CA ILE A 112 1.68 -1.85 16.02
C ILE A 112 0.86 -2.39 14.85
N VAL A 113 1.49 -3.07 13.87
CA VAL A 113 0.80 -3.60 12.69
C VAL A 113 0.15 -4.95 12.92
N TYR A 114 0.51 -5.62 14.02
CA TYR A 114 -0.01 -6.92 14.39
C TYR A 114 -0.51 -6.91 15.84
N THR A 115 -0.45 -8.07 16.54
CA THR A 115 -0.90 -8.17 17.96
C THR A 115 0.04 -7.39 18.88
N PRO A 116 -0.47 -6.55 19.81
CA PRO A 116 -1.89 -6.42 20.21
C PRO A 116 -2.70 -5.36 19.45
N THR A 117 -2.05 -4.40 18.78
CA THR A 117 -2.72 -3.19 18.25
C THR A 117 -3.73 -3.49 17.15
N VAL A 118 -3.49 -4.53 16.32
CA VAL A 118 -4.44 -4.95 15.27
C VAL A 118 -5.82 -5.31 15.86
N GLY A 119 -5.88 -5.86 17.07
CA GLY A 119 -7.14 -6.13 17.75
C GLY A 119 -7.94 -4.85 18.01
N ALA A 120 -7.28 -3.81 18.53
CA ALA A 120 -7.89 -2.49 18.69
C ALA A 120 -8.27 -1.87 17.32
N GLY A 121 -7.47 -2.10 16.29
CA GLY A 121 -7.76 -1.72 14.91
C GLY A 121 -9.05 -2.36 14.38
N CYS A 122 -9.26 -3.66 14.66
CA CYS A 122 -10.49 -4.37 14.29
C CYS A 122 -11.72 -3.81 15.03
N GLN A 123 -11.61 -3.57 16.33
CA GLN A 123 -12.69 -2.96 17.13
C GLN A 123 -13.05 -1.55 16.65
N ASN A 124 -12.11 -0.83 16.05
CA ASN A 124 -12.31 0.51 15.50
C ASN A 124 -12.41 0.52 13.97
N PHE A 125 -12.67 -0.64 13.33
CA PHE A 125 -12.62 -0.81 11.88
C PHE A 125 -13.42 0.24 11.13
N SER A 126 -14.66 0.50 11.50
CA SER A 126 -15.53 1.49 10.82
C SER A 126 -14.97 2.91 10.82
N ARG A 127 -14.15 3.26 11.82
CA ARG A 127 -13.50 4.57 11.93
C ARG A 127 -12.17 4.63 11.18
N LEU A 128 -11.52 3.47 11.02
CA LEU A 128 -10.19 3.34 10.42
C LEU A 128 -10.23 2.92 8.95
N PHE A 129 -11.39 2.46 8.46
CA PHE A 129 -11.53 2.04 7.07
C PHE A 129 -11.28 3.21 6.11
N ARG A 130 -10.35 3.00 5.16
CA ARG A 130 -9.98 3.97 4.12
C ARG A 130 -10.17 3.39 2.73
N ARG A 131 -9.53 2.25 2.46
CA ARG A 131 -9.56 1.58 1.16
C ARG A 131 -9.78 0.08 1.33
N PRO A 132 -10.46 -0.57 0.38
CA PRO A 132 -10.57 -2.03 0.39
C PRO A 132 -9.19 -2.64 0.10
N ARG A 133 -8.75 -3.56 0.98
CA ARG A 133 -7.50 -4.33 0.83
C ARG A 133 -7.74 -5.83 0.96
N GLY A 134 -8.95 -6.26 0.77
CA GLY A 134 -9.33 -7.65 0.87
C GLY A 134 -10.72 -7.86 0.35
N LEU A 135 -11.12 -9.11 0.37
CA LEU A 135 -12.43 -9.56 -0.06
C LEU A 135 -13.32 -9.75 1.18
N PHE A 136 -14.40 -8.97 1.25
CA PHE A 136 -15.37 -9.07 2.33
C PHE A 136 -16.52 -9.99 1.91
N LEU A 137 -16.62 -11.15 2.55
CA LEU A 137 -17.71 -12.09 2.35
C LEU A 137 -18.65 -12.05 3.54
N SER A 138 -19.95 -12.10 3.28
CA SER A 138 -20.97 -12.11 4.32
C SER A 138 -22.07 -13.10 4.00
N ILE A 139 -22.74 -13.63 5.04
CA ILE A 139 -23.83 -14.60 4.91
C ILE A 139 -24.95 -14.09 3.98
N PRO A 140 -25.41 -12.82 4.06
CA PRO A 140 -26.40 -12.29 3.13
C PRO A 140 -26.00 -12.41 1.65
N HIS A 141 -24.69 -12.37 1.34
CA HIS A 141 -24.17 -12.43 -0.02
C HIS A 141 -23.81 -13.84 -0.50
N ARG A 142 -24.13 -14.90 0.27
CA ARG A 142 -23.77 -16.29 -0.05
C ARG A 142 -24.21 -16.76 -1.45
N LYS A 143 -25.34 -16.25 -1.95
CA LYS A 143 -25.85 -16.59 -3.30
C LYS A 143 -25.10 -15.90 -4.44
N ARG A 144 -24.29 -14.86 -4.12
CA ARG A 144 -23.51 -14.06 -5.07
C ARG A 144 -22.01 -14.35 -5.01
N LEU A 145 -21.57 -15.38 -4.30
CA LEU A 145 -20.15 -15.69 -4.13
C LEU A 145 -19.42 -15.87 -5.46
N LYS A 146 -20.05 -16.53 -6.44
CA LYS A 146 -19.46 -16.70 -7.76
C LYS A 146 -19.20 -15.37 -8.46
N ASP A 147 -20.16 -14.45 -8.40
CA ASP A 147 -20.04 -13.13 -9.04
C ASP A 147 -18.97 -12.28 -8.34
N ILE A 148 -18.92 -12.38 -7.00
CA ILE A 148 -17.93 -11.64 -6.20
C ILE A 148 -16.51 -12.13 -6.50
N LEU A 149 -16.31 -13.46 -6.55
CA LEU A 149 -14.99 -14.06 -6.83
C LEU A 149 -14.56 -13.88 -8.29
N ALA A 150 -15.51 -13.70 -9.22
CA ALA A 150 -15.23 -13.43 -10.63
C ALA A 150 -14.84 -11.98 -10.91
N ASN A 151 -14.67 -11.13 -9.88
CA ASN A 151 -14.21 -9.75 -10.08
C ASN A 151 -12.80 -9.74 -10.68
N PRO A 152 -12.57 -9.01 -11.79
CA PRO A 152 -11.25 -8.95 -12.45
C PRO A 152 -10.10 -8.51 -11.54
N HIS A 153 -10.40 -7.80 -10.45
CA HIS A 153 -9.41 -7.42 -9.46
C HIS A 153 -8.71 -8.63 -8.82
N PHE A 154 -9.34 -9.79 -8.80
CA PHE A 154 -8.81 -11.02 -8.20
C PHE A 154 -8.24 -12.02 -9.21
N GLU A 155 -8.23 -11.69 -10.51
CA GLU A 155 -7.80 -12.59 -11.59
C GLU A 155 -6.36 -13.12 -11.41
N HIS A 156 -5.48 -12.30 -10.86
CA HIS A 156 -4.05 -12.61 -10.66
C HIS A 156 -3.72 -12.95 -9.19
N THR A 157 -4.70 -13.37 -8.39
CA THR A 157 -4.46 -13.75 -7.00
C THR A 157 -3.72 -15.08 -6.92
N GLU A 158 -2.52 -15.07 -6.36
CA GLU A 158 -1.68 -16.28 -6.19
C GLU A 158 -1.94 -16.98 -4.85
N VAL A 159 -2.28 -16.22 -3.81
CA VAL A 159 -2.48 -16.72 -2.45
C VAL A 159 -3.73 -16.11 -1.84
N ILE A 160 -4.54 -16.95 -1.20
CA ILE A 160 -5.73 -16.51 -0.46
C ILE A 160 -5.57 -16.91 1.01
N VAL A 161 -5.62 -15.92 1.89
CA VAL A 161 -5.73 -16.14 3.34
C VAL A 161 -7.19 -15.95 3.73
N VAL A 162 -7.81 -17.02 4.21
CA VAL A 162 -9.20 -16.99 4.69
C VAL A 162 -9.17 -16.92 6.21
N THR A 163 -9.85 -15.93 6.77
CA THR A 163 -9.96 -15.79 8.21
C THR A 163 -11.40 -15.51 8.60
N ASP A 164 -11.83 -16.17 9.67
CA ASP A 164 -13.07 -15.87 10.40
C ASP A 164 -12.68 -14.97 11.59
N LEU A 165 -12.01 -13.87 11.32
CA LEU A 165 -11.67 -12.88 12.34
C LEU A 165 -12.97 -12.23 12.87
N SER A 166 -13.71 -12.97 13.66
CA SER A 166 -14.82 -12.43 14.45
C SER A 166 -14.31 -11.62 15.66
N LEU A 167 -13.09 -11.06 15.54
CA LEU A 167 -12.58 -10.03 16.48
C LEU A 167 -13.49 -8.79 16.53
N ILE A 168 -14.44 -8.70 15.62
CA ILE A 168 -15.51 -7.69 15.62
C ILE A 168 -16.57 -7.98 16.69
N HIS A 169 -16.58 -9.19 17.26
CA HIS A 169 -17.57 -9.65 18.24
C HIS A 169 -17.02 -9.84 19.65
N ILE A 170 -15.82 -9.36 19.94
CA ILE A 170 -15.28 -9.34 21.31
C ILE A 170 -15.56 -7.99 21.94
#